data_be9eaa4b0c415e78b98e83d7d1bd89c2
#
_entry.id   be9eaa4b0c415e78b98e83d7d1bd89c2
#
_cell.length_a   1.000
_cell.length_b   1.000
_cell.length_c   1.000
_cell.angle_alpha   90.00
_cell.angle_beta   90.00
_cell.angle_gamma   90.00
#
_symmetry.space_group_name_H-M   'P 1'
#
loop_
_entity.id
_entity.type
_entity.pdbx_description
1 polymer ?
#
loop_
_entity_poly.entity_id
_entity_poly.type
_entity_poly.pdbx_seq_one_letter_code
_entity_poly.pdbx_strand_id
1 'polypeptide(L)'
;LPDAAWLAKAQKAVISSAIPDARFVQFQSRGAFNSFYPMEIVATSAEKAKLEKDYIGKPFLLFPEDRKHPVKMFRDIPYRWTASGAFLPFAAEADQNEYFVFQIALWAKDRDIDQIKIEFTDLQGNKNSIPASAFTCFNLSGTDWLQRPMNIAYRVPKGEIRPLWIGIQMPVGIAQGTYRGKVTVSADQCPAETIDLAINLSDRILEDKGDSDIYRLSRLRWLNSELACDNSIVRPFTPLKVNGKEIQCLGR
;
A
#
# COMPACT_ATOMS: atom_id res chain seq x y z
N LEU A 1 28.01 7.56 8.51
CA LEU A 1 28.93 6.44 8.75
C LEU A 1 29.27 6.44 10.23
N PRO A 2 29.30 5.27 10.93
CA PRO A 2 29.79 5.19 12.29
C PRO A 2 31.25 5.64 12.33
N ASP A 3 31.64 6.32 13.40
CA ASP A 3 33.01 6.78 13.54
C ASP A 3 33.99 5.62 13.75
N ALA A 4 35.30 5.85 13.48
CA ALA A 4 36.31 4.82 13.58
C ALA A 4 36.48 4.29 15.02
N ALA A 5 36.19 5.12 16.03
CA ALA A 5 36.31 4.74 17.44
C ALA A 5 35.18 3.78 17.85
N TRP A 6 33.96 4.02 17.33
CA TRP A 6 32.84 3.11 17.52
C TRP A 6 33.09 1.74 16.84
N LEU A 7 33.60 1.75 15.60
CA LEU A 7 33.94 0.52 14.88
C LEU A 7 35.02 -0.30 15.62
N ALA A 8 36.07 0.35 16.13
CA ALA A 8 37.11 -0.32 16.90
C ALA A 8 36.59 -0.90 18.23
N LYS A 9 35.64 -0.22 18.88
CA LYS A 9 34.97 -0.70 20.08
C LYS A 9 34.05 -1.88 19.80
N ALA A 10 33.29 -1.82 18.71
CA ALA A 10 32.41 -2.88 18.25
C ALA A 10 33.20 -4.14 17.87
N GLN A 11 34.30 -4.00 17.16
CA GLN A 11 35.20 -5.11 16.82
C GLN A 11 35.80 -5.80 18.06
N LYS A 12 36.14 -5.04 19.11
CA LYS A 12 36.61 -5.61 20.36
C LYS A 12 35.53 -6.29 21.19
N ALA A 13 34.28 -5.85 21.09
CA ALA A 13 33.17 -6.43 21.84
C ALA A 13 32.70 -7.79 21.29
N VAL A 14 33.04 -8.12 20.04
CA VAL A 14 32.56 -9.34 19.34
C VAL A 14 33.42 -10.57 19.66
N ILE A 15 34.56 -10.42 20.39
CA ILE A 15 35.41 -11.56 20.75
C ILE A 15 35.00 -12.13 22.13
N SER A 16 33.79 -12.66 22.19
CA SER A 16 33.40 -13.59 23.25
C SER A 16 33.25 -14.97 22.60
N SER A 17 33.99 -15.92 23.13
CA SER A 17 34.00 -17.33 22.70
C SER A 17 32.62 -18.05 22.83
N ALA A 18 31.61 -17.33 23.30
CA ALA A 18 30.22 -17.82 23.46
C ALA A 18 29.27 -17.36 22.34
N ILE A 19 29.72 -16.52 21.40
CA ILE A 19 28.92 -16.06 20.28
C ILE A 19 29.33 -16.87 19.04
N PRO A 20 28.42 -17.59 18.37
CA PRO A 20 28.77 -18.31 17.16
C PRO A 20 29.28 -17.35 16.09
N ASP A 21 30.35 -17.76 15.40
CA ASP A 21 30.91 -17.00 14.29
C ASP A 21 29.88 -16.78 13.22
N ALA A 22 29.59 -15.52 12.89
CA ALA A 22 28.75 -15.14 11.80
C ALA A 22 29.61 -14.78 10.59
N ARG A 23 29.38 -15.45 9.46
CA ARG A 23 29.99 -15.09 8.19
C ARG A 23 29.18 -13.99 7.53
N PHE A 24 29.81 -12.85 7.28
CA PHE A 24 29.22 -11.79 6.45
C PHE A 24 29.09 -12.27 5.00
N VAL A 25 27.85 -12.33 4.48
CA VAL A 25 27.58 -12.86 3.12
C VAL A 25 27.38 -11.73 2.12
N GLN A 26 26.68 -10.68 2.51
CA GLN A 26 26.34 -9.58 1.60
C GLN A 26 26.05 -8.29 2.37
N PHE A 27 26.52 -7.18 1.82
CA PHE A 27 26.13 -5.83 2.24
C PHE A 27 25.40 -5.15 1.06
N GLN A 28 24.19 -4.68 1.31
CA GLN A 28 23.45 -3.88 0.33
C GLN A 28 23.40 -2.44 0.83
N SER A 29 24.05 -1.52 0.12
CA SER A 29 23.85 -0.10 0.35
C SER A 29 22.58 0.36 -0.35
N ARG A 30 21.84 1.27 0.30
CA ARG A 30 20.60 1.80 -0.23
C ARG A 30 20.82 3.25 -0.65
N GLY A 31 20.35 3.61 -1.82
CA GLY A 31 20.20 5.01 -2.21
C GLY A 31 19.08 5.69 -1.46
N ALA A 32 19.03 7.03 -1.47
CA ALA A 32 17.98 7.80 -0.80
C ALA A 32 16.57 7.37 -1.23
N PHE A 33 16.40 6.98 -2.49
CA PHE A 33 15.13 6.48 -3.03
C PHE A 33 14.67 5.15 -2.42
N ASN A 34 15.60 4.26 -2.07
CA ASN A 34 15.32 2.93 -1.50
C ASN A 34 15.55 2.84 0.00
N SER A 35 15.83 3.97 0.65
CA SER A 35 16.14 4.02 2.08
C SER A 35 14.88 4.17 2.91
N PHE A 36 14.11 3.09 3.06
CA PHE A 36 12.92 3.05 3.92
C PHE A 36 13.27 2.69 5.37
N TYR A 37 14.38 3.22 5.85
CA TYR A 37 14.97 2.89 7.14
C TYR A 37 14.00 2.94 8.32
N PRO A 38 13.11 3.95 8.46
CA PRO A 38 12.16 3.98 9.58
C PRO A 38 11.19 2.78 9.62
N MET A 39 10.94 2.12 8.47
CA MET A 39 10.04 0.98 8.34
C MET A 39 10.75 -0.37 8.51
N GLU A 40 12.04 -0.37 8.78
CA GLU A 40 12.87 -1.57 8.94
C GLU A 40 13.54 -1.65 10.31
N ILE A 41 13.31 -0.67 11.18
CA ILE A 41 13.72 -0.76 12.58
C ILE A 41 12.68 -1.57 13.32
N VAL A 42 13.07 -2.75 13.80
CA VAL A 42 12.19 -3.67 14.52
C VAL A 42 11.97 -3.15 15.95
N ALA A 43 10.71 -3.11 16.37
CA ALA A 43 10.35 -2.81 17.75
C ALA A 43 10.84 -3.92 18.69
N THR A 44 11.29 -3.55 19.87
CA THR A 44 11.62 -4.50 20.94
C THR A 44 10.38 -5.20 21.46
N SER A 45 10.54 -6.35 22.10
CA SER A 45 9.42 -7.08 22.73
C SER A 45 8.70 -6.23 23.78
N ALA A 46 9.40 -5.36 24.49
CA ALA A 46 8.80 -4.46 25.47
C ALA A 46 7.92 -3.38 24.82
N GLU A 47 8.38 -2.78 23.73
CA GLU A 47 7.64 -1.78 22.95
C GLU A 47 6.41 -2.39 22.29
N LYS A 48 6.56 -3.59 21.73
CA LYS A 48 5.42 -4.35 21.17
C LYS A 48 4.39 -4.67 22.27
N ALA A 49 4.81 -5.17 23.42
CA ALA A 49 3.90 -5.48 24.54
C ALA A 49 3.20 -4.23 25.07
N LYS A 50 3.87 -3.07 25.08
CA LYS A 50 3.25 -1.80 25.41
C LYS A 50 2.15 -1.45 24.40
N LEU A 51 2.44 -1.53 23.10
CA LEU A 51 1.46 -1.27 22.04
C LEU A 51 0.25 -2.21 22.15
N GLU A 52 0.46 -3.49 22.41
CA GLU A 52 -0.62 -4.46 22.65
C GLU A 52 -1.50 -4.07 23.84
N LYS A 53 -0.89 -3.59 24.91
CA LYS A 53 -1.59 -3.14 26.13
C LYS A 53 -2.36 -1.85 25.90
N ASP A 54 -1.83 -0.90 25.15
CA ASP A 54 -2.48 0.38 24.86
C ASP A 54 -3.77 0.18 24.02
N TYR A 55 -3.89 -0.96 23.32
CA TYR A 55 -5.04 -1.29 22.47
C TYR A 55 -5.72 -2.62 22.87
N ILE A 56 -5.91 -2.84 24.16
CA ILE A 56 -6.67 -4.01 24.68
C ILE A 56 -8.07 -4.03 24.07
N GLY A 57 -8.53 -5.22 23.64
CA GLY A 57 -9.85 -5.41 23.06
C GLY A 57 -9.96 -5.11 21.56
N LYS A 58 -8.90 -4.58 20.93
CA LYS A 58 -8.82 -4.43 19.49
C LYS A 58 -8.20 -5.69 18.88
N PRO A 59 -8.93 -6.48 18.06
CA PRO A 59 -8.41 -7.72 17.47
C PRO A 59 -7.34 -7.45 16.42
N PHE A 60 -7.38 -6.31 15.76
CA PHE A 60 -6.37 -5.82 14.80
C PHE A 60 -6.11 -4.33 15.00
N LEU A 61 -4.97 -3.89 14.52
CA LEU A 61 -4.60 -2.47 14.50
C LEU A 61 -4.35 -2.02 13.07
N LEU A 62 -4.62 -0.74 12.81
CA LEU A 62 -4.43 -0.10 11.51
C LEU A 62 -3.37 1.01 11.61
N PHE A 63 -2.43 0.99 10.67
CA PHE A 63 -1.36 1.99 10.58
C PHE A 63 -1.35 2.56 9.16
N PRO A 64 -1.90 3.78 8.96
CA PRO A 64 -1.81 4.45 7.68
C PRO A 64 -0.38 4.92 7.42
N GLU A 65 0.12 4.65 6.22
CA GLU A 65 1.45 5.05 5.79
C GLU A 65 1.44 5.63 4.38
N ASP A 66 2.23 6.66 4.18
CA ASP A 66 2.43 7.27 2.89
C ASP A 66 3.41 6.45 2.02
N ARG A 67 3.59 6.86 0.78
CA ARG A 67 4.52 6.22 -0.16
C ARG A 67 6.00 6.35 0.21
N LYS A 68 6.36 7.25 1.16
CA LYS A 68 7.73 7.37 1.69
C LYS A 68 8.02 6.33 2.76
N HIS A 69 6.99 5.70 3.30
CA HIS A 69 7.07 4.72 4.37
C HIS A 69 6.36 3.41 3.99
N PRO A 70 6.76 2.73 2.90
CA PRO A 70 6.11 1.49 2.49
C PRO A 70 6.32 0.39 3.52
N VAL A 71 5.27 -0.38 3.77
CA VAL A 71 5.31 -1.53 4.68
C VAL A 71 6.16 -2.63 4.06
N LYS A 72 7.22 -3.03 4.76
CA LYS A 72 8.20 -4.03 4.29
C LYS A 72 8.28 -5.27 5.16
N MET A 73 8.00 -5.13 6.45
CA MET A 73 8.02 -6.25 7.39
C MET A 73 6.62 -6.80 7.59
N PHE A 74 6.45 -8.11 7.40
CA PHE A 74 5.14 -8.76 7.52
C PHE A 74 4.95 -9.53 8.83
N ARG A 75 6.00 -9.64 9.65
CA ARG A 75 5.97 -10.36 10.93
C ARG A 75 6.51 -9.54 12.09
N ASP A 76 7.27 -8.50 11.80
CA ASP A 76 7.87 -7.63 12.80
C ASP A 76 7.21 -6.26 12.76
N ILE A 77 6.95 -5.71 13.95
CA ILE A 77 6.38 -4.37 14.09
C ILE A 77 7.48 -3.33 13.93
N PRO A 78 7.34 -2.36 13.02
CA PRO A 78 8.24 -1.22 12.98
C PRO A 78 8.22 -0.42 14.28
N TYR A 79 9.38 -0.06 14.80
CA TYR A 79 9.51 0.82 15.96
C TYR A 79 8.69 2.11 15.81
N ARG A 80 8.65 2.65 14.59
CA ARG A 80 7.84 3.83 14.25
C ARG A 80 6.40 3.71 14.75
N TRP A 81 5.76 2.55 14.59
CA TRP A 81 4.38 2.35 14.98
C TRP A 81 4.18 2.27 16.50
N THR A 82 5.18 1.77 17.23
CA THR A 82 5.12 1.75 18.70
C THR A 82 5.27 3.15 19.30
N ALA A 83 5.96 4.04 18.59
CA ALA A 83 6.13 5.43 18.99
C ALA A 83 4.92 6.31 18.61
N SER A 84 4.32 6.08 17.43
CA SER A 84 3.20 6.89 16.95
C SER A 84 1.82 6.40 17.41
N GLY A 85 1.66 5.10 17.64
CA GLY A 85 0.37 4.46 17.90
C GLY A 85 -0.39 4.09 16.61
N ALA A 86 -1.53 3.40 16.78
CA ALA A 86 -2.42 2.97 15.71
C ALA A 86 -3.59 3.95 15.48
N PHE A 87 -4.33 3.74 14.39
CA PHE A 87 -5.54 4.49 14.02
C PHE A 87 -5.34 6.00 13.87
N LEU A 88 -4.13 6.44 13.55
CA LEU A 88 -3.87 7.86 13.33
C LEU A 88 -4.58 8.34 12.07
N PRO A 89 -5.03 9.61 12.04
CA PRO A 89 -5.50 10.23 10.81
C PRO A 89 -4.41 10.19 9.72
N PHE A 90 -4.81 9.92 8.49
CA PHE A 90 -3.92 10.00 7.35
C PHE A 90 -4.04 11.39 6.70
N ALA A 91 -2.91 12.05 6.55
CA ALA A 91 -2.83 13.33 5.84
C ALA A 91 -1.71 13.27 4.80
N ALA A 92 -1.99 13.75 3.58
CA ALA A 92 -1.04 13.76 2.49
C ALA A 92 -1.30 14.90 1.50
N GLU A 93 -0.33 15.13 0.62
CA GLU A 93 -0.43 16.05 -0.50
C GLU A 93 -0.52 15.26 -1.81
N ALA A 94 -1.37 15.72 -2.71
CA ALA A 94 -1.54 15.18 -4.04
C ALA A 94 -1.66 16.31 -5.08
N ASP A 95 -1.29 16.00 -6.32
CA ASP A 95 -1.47 16.89 -7.45
C ASP A 95 -2.75 16.53 -8.23
N GLN A 96 -3.31 17.47 -8.99
CA GLN A 96 -4.43 17.19 -9.90
C GLN A 96 -3.99 16.19 -10.98
N ASN A 97 -4.90 15.35 -11.43
CA ASN A 97 -4.64 14.24 -12.35
C ASN A 97 -3.68 13.16 -11.80
N GLU A 98 -3.19 13.29 -10.58
CA GLU A 98 -2.36 12.26 -9.98
C GLU A 98 -3.17 10.99 -9.71
N TYR A 99 -2.60 9.84 -10.01
CA TYR A 99 -3.04 8.60 -9.39
C TYR A 99 -2.26 8.44 -8.07
N PHE A 100 -2.85 8.99 -7.01
CA PHE A 100 -2.23 9.04 -5.69
C PHE A 100 -2.31 7.68 -5.00
N VAL A 101 -1.21 7.22 -4.41
CA VAL A 101 -1.11 5.90 -3.76
C VAL A 101 -0.64 6.03 -2.32
N PHE A 102 -1.26 5.26 -1.43
CA PHE A 102 -0.89 5.13 -0.04
C PHE A 102 -1.23 3.73 0.50
N GLN A 103 -0.94 3.47 1.75
CA GLN A 103 -1.17 2.18 2.37
C GLN A 103 -1.86 2.32 3.72
N ILE A 104 -2.60 1.28 4.10
CA ILE A 104 -3.02 1.06 5.48
C ILE A 104 -2.53 -0.34 5.85
N ALA A 105 -1.57 -0.42 6.76
CA ALA A 105 -1.15 -1.71 7.28
C ALA A 105 -2.16 -2.21 8.31
N LEU A 106 -2.61 -3.44 8.15
CA LEU A 106 -3.42 -4.17 9.11
C LEU A 106 -2.51 -5.16 9.84
N TRP A 107 -2.38 -5.01 11.16
CA TRP A 107 -1.72 -5.98 12.01
C TRP A 107 -2.76 -6.83 12.76
N ALA A 108 -2.75 -8.14 12.52
CA ALA A 108 -3.60 -9.11 13.19
C ALA A 108 -3.06 -9.39 14.61
N LYS A 109 -3.47 -8.56 15.59
CA LYS A 109 -2.88 -8.53 16.92
C LYS A 109 -3.25 -9.76 17.77
N ASP A 110 -4.54 -10.05 17.91
CA ASP A 110 -5.02 -11.02 18.91
C ASP A 110 -5.44 -12.36 18.30
N ARG A 111 -5.83 -12.38 17.03
CA ARG A 111 -6.31 -13.56 16.31
C ARG A 111 -6.10 -13.41 14.81
N ASP A 112 -6.36 -14.46 14.05
CA ASP A 112 -6.45 -14.42 12.60
C ASP A 112 -7.59 -13.46 12.19
N ILE A 113 -7.37 -12.70 11.13
CA ILE A 113 -8.32 -11.75 10.58
C ILE A 113 -8.72 -12.22 9.19
N ASP A 114 -10.00 -12.55 9.04
CA ASP A 114 -10.57 -13.11 7.81
C ASP A 114 -11.57 -12.13 7.18
N GLN A 115 -11.81 -12.29 5.87
CA GLN A 115 -12.82 -11.55 5.11
C GLN A 115 -12.68 -10.03 5.23
N ILE A 116 -11.46 -9.54 5.08
CA ILE A 116 -11.17 -8.10 5.17
C ILE A 116 -11.89 -7.37 4.05
N LYS A 117 -12.62 -6.31 4.42
CA LYS A 117 -13.29 -5.39 3.52
C LYS A 117 -12.84 -3.97 3.81
N ILE A 118 -12.82 -3.15 2.78
CA ILE A 118 -12.48 -1.73 2.89
C ILE A 118 -13.55 -0.91 2.19
N GLU A 119 -13.98 0.16 2.85
CA GLU A 119 -14.99 1.08 2.34
C GLU A 119 -14.48 2.50 2.48
N PHE A 120 -14.80 3.35 1.51
CA PHE A 120 -14.43 4.76 1.49
C PHE A 120 -15.66 5.63 1.49
N THR A 121 -15.58 6.80 2.12
CA THR A 121 -16.55 7.86 1.88
C THR A 121 -16.04 8.76 0.76
N ASP A 122 -16.94 9.56 0.18
CA ASP A 122 -16.51 10.68 -0.66
C ASP A 122 -15.58 11.59 0.15
N LEU A 123 -14.56 12.13 -0.51
CA LEU A 123 -13.75 13.19 0.08
C LEU A 123 -14.41 14.54 -0.19
N GLN A 124 -14.80 15.23 0.87
CA GLN A 124 -15.46 16.51 0.81
C GLN A 124 -14.45 17.66 0.88
N GLY A 125 -14.44 18.53 -0.09
CA GLY A 125 -13.76 19.81 -0.10
C GLY A 125 -14.74 20.98 0.08
N ASN A 126 -14.26 22.22 0.03
CA ASN A 126 -15.11 23.39 0.23
C ASN A 126 -16.16 23.57 -0.88
N LYS A 127 -15.83 23.25 -2.14
CA LYS A 127 -16.69 23.47 -3.32
C LYS A 127 -16.96 22.23 -4.12
N ASN A 128 -16.11 21.22 -4.00
CA ASN A 128 -16.13 19.99 -4.79
C ASN A 128 -16.01 18.79 -3.88
N SER A 129 -16.39 17.62 -4.38
CA SER A 129 -16.12 16.34 -3.74
C SER A 129 -15.40 15.41 -4.70
N ILE A 130 -14.65 14.45 -4.17
CA ILE A 130 -14.04 13.35 -4.91
C ILE A 130 -14.81 12.10 -4.50
N PRO A 131 -15.47 11.39 -5.43
CA PRO A 131 -16.35 10.29 -5.08
C PRO A 131 -15.56 9.09 -4.55
N ALA A 132 -16.19 8.30 -3.68
CA ALA A 132 -15.63 7.06 -3.15
C ALA A 132 -15.23 6.06 -4.26
N SER A 133 -15.91 6.09 -5.40
CA SER A 133 -15.57 5.28 -6.58
C SER A 133 -14.21 5.62 -7.22
N ALA A 134 -13.59 6.75 -6.85
CA ALA A 134 -12.23 7.07 -7.29
C ALA A 134 -11.15 6.25 -6.58
N PHE A 135 -11.51 5.58 -5.49
CA PHE A 135 -10.60 4.72 -4.74
C PHE A 135 -10.57 3.29 -5.28
N THR A 136 -9.42 2.67 -5.17
CA THR A 136 -9.20 1.26 -5.47
C THR A 136 -8.29 0.65 -4.40
N CYS A 137 -8.68 -0.50 -3.85
CA CYS A 137 -7.78 -1.29 -3.02
C CYS A 137 -7.26 -2.48 -3.83
N PHE A 138 -5.99 -2.44 -4.24
CA PHE A 138 -5.42 -3.36 -5.23
C PHE A 138 -5.33 -4.80 -4.78
N ASN A 139 -5.22 -5.06 -3.48
CA ASN A 139 -5.06 -6.41 -2.99
C ASN A 139 -6.32 -7.02 -2.38
N LEU A 140 -7.46 -6.36 -2.51
CA LEU A 140 -8.77 -6.90 -2.11
C LEU A 140 -9.71 -7.11 -3.29
N SER A 141 -9.48 -6.45 -4.41
CA SER A 141 -10.30 -6.55 -5.61
C SER A 141 -9.48 -6.26 -6.86
N GLY A 142 -10.02 -6.61 -8.00
CA GLY A 142 -9.40 -6.39 -9.29
C GLY A 142 -10.10 -7.14 -10.40
N THR A 143 -9.44 -7.25 -11.54
CA THR A 143 -9.87 -8.05 -12.68
C THR A 143 -8.85 -9.15 -12.97
N ASP A 144 -9.31 -10.35 -13.28
CA ASP A 144 -8.45 -11.42 -13.78
C ASP A 144 -8.10 -11.21 -15.27
N TRP A 145 -7.26 -12.09 -15.79
CA TRP A 145 -6.81 -12.03 -17.20
C TRP A 145 -7.93 -12.26 -18.23
N LEU A 146 -9.11 -12.73 -17.81
CA LEU A 146 -10.32 -12.84 -18.62
C LEU A 146 -11.30 -11.67 -18.37
N GLN A 147 -10.86 -10.60 -17.71
CA GLN A 147 -11.66 -9.42 -17.37
C GLN A 147 -12.81 -9.68 -16.39
N ARG A 148 -12.77 -10.80 -15.68
CA ARG A 148 -13.81 -11.11 -14.69
C ARG A 148 -13.44 -10.45 -13.36
N PRO A 149 -14.44 -9.88 -12.66
CA PRO A 149 -14.20 -9.35 -11.31
C PRO A 149 -13.58 -10.42 -10.41
N MET A 150 -12.51 -10.05 -9.73
CA MET A 150 -11.82 -10.91 -8.79
C MET A 150 -11.99 -10.35 -7.37
N ASN A 151 -12.65 -11.11 -6.50
CA ASN A 151 -12.72 -10.82 -5.07
C ASN A 151 -11.74 -11.73 -4.34
N ILE A 152 -10.81 -11.13 -3.63
CA ILE A 152 -9.80 -11.86 -2.87
C ILE A 152 -10.28 -11.97 -1.43
N ALA A 153 -10.60 -13.20 -1.00
CA ALA A 153 -10.82 -13.51 0.41
C ALA A 153 -9.48 -13.49 1.14
N TYR A 154 -9.17 -12.36 1.76
CA TYR A 154 -7.86 -12.15 2.36
C TYR A 154 -7.89 -12.57 3.83
N ARG A 155 -6.95 -13.43 4.21
CA ARG A 155 -6.70 -13.85 5.60
C ARG A 155 -5.34 -13.35 6.05
N VAL A 156 -5.30 -12.73 7.22
CA VAL A 156 -4.06 -12.33 7.88
C VAL A 156 -3.90 -13.15 9.16
N PRO A 157 -2.92 -14.06 9.23
CA PRO A 157 -2.67 -14.84 10.43
C PRO A 157 -2.33 -13.96 11.64
N LYS A 158 -2.67 -14.44 12.83
CA LYS A 158 -2.29 -13.76 14.07
C LYS A 158 -0.79 -13.45 14.12
N GLY A 159 -0.45 -12.24 14.51
CA GLY A 159 0.90 -11.72 14.60
C GLY A 159 1.45 -11.20 13.28
N GLU A 160 0.78 -11.43 12.15
CA GLU A 160 1.24 -10.96 10.85
C GLU A 160 0.65 -9.59 10.47
N ILE A 161 1.34 -8.93 9.56
CA ILE A 161 0.98 -7.62 9.02
C ILE A 161 0.68 -7.78 7.54
N ARG A 162 -0.36 -7.08 7.06
CA ARG A 162 -0.64 -6.97 5.62
C ARG A 162 -0.95 -5.52 5.27
N PRO A 163 -0.21 -4.95 4.31
CA PRO A 163 -0.56 -3.64 3.76
C PRO A 163 -1.76 -3.76 2.84
N LEU A 164 -2.76 -2.92 3.05
CA LEU A 164 -3.80 -2.66 2.08
C LEU A 164 -3.33 -1.52 1.18
N TRP A 165 -3.07 -1.82 -0.09
CA TRP A 165 -2.59 -0.86 -1.06
C TRP A 165 -3.77 -0.12 -1.69
N ILE A 166 -3.80 1.19 -1.51
CA ILE A 166 -4.91 2.04 -1.90
C ILE A 166 -4.42 3.07 -2.92
N GLY A 167 -5.13 3.16 -4.02
CA GLY A 167 -4.97 4.22 -5.01
C GLY A 167 -6.23 5.07 -5.11
N ILE A 168 -6.05 6.35 -5.44
CA ILE A 168 -7.13 7.28 -5.72
C ILE A 168 -6.81 8.10 -6.95
N GLN A 169 -7.72 8.15 -7.93
CA GLN A 169 -7.59 9.03 -9.08
C GLN A 169 -8.00 10.44 -8.68
N MET A 170 -7.05 11.33 -8.59
CA MET A 170 -7.31 12.74 -8.35
C MET A 170 -7.90 13.39 -9.61
N PRO A 171 -9.05 14.08 -9.51
CA PRO A 171 -9.66 14.72 -10.67
C PRO A 171 -8.90 15.96 -11.12
N VAL A 172 -9.19 16.39 -12.36
CA VAL A 172 -8.70 17.64 -12.94
C VAL A 172 -9.78 18.70 -12.87
N GLY A 173 -9.42 19.96 -12.70
CA GLY A 173 -10.34 21.10 -12.77
C GLY A 173 -11.19 21.30 -11.52
N ILE A 174 -10.85 20.68 -10.41
CA ILE A 174 -11.46 20.97 -9.11
C ILE A 174 -10.61 21.93 -8.29
N ALA A 175 -11.23 22.58 -7.32
CA ALA A 175 -10.55 23.57 -6.49
C ALA A 175 -9.40 22.95 -5.69
N GLN A 176 -8.28 23.62 -5.63
CA GLN A 176 -7.21 23.28 -4.68
C GLN A 176 -7.71 23.39 -3.23
N GLY A 177 -7.13 22.61 -2.34
CA GLY A 177 -7.46 22.63 -0.91
C GLY A 177 -7.55 21.26 -0.30
N THR A 178 -7.98 21.19 0.94
CA THR A 178 -8.05 19.92 1.69
C THR A 178 -9.39 19.24 1.47
N TYR A 179 -9.33 18.01 0.99
CA TYR A 179 -10.45 17.09 0.81
C TYR A 179 -10.45 16.06 1.94
N ARG A 180 -11.55 15.96 2.68
CA ARG A 180 -11.67 15.15 3.89
C ARG A 180 -12.71 14.05 3.72
N GLY A 181 -12.39 12.87 4.22
CA GLY A 181 -13.29 11.72 4.23
C GLY A 181 -12.80 10.66 5.20
N LYS A 182 -13.27 9.45 5.01
CA LYS A 182 -12.96 8.33 5.90
C LYS A 182 -12.72 7.06 5.10
N VAL A 183 -11.89 6.20 5.66
CA VAL A 183 -11.78 4.81 5.25
C VAL A 183 -12.15 3.92 6.41
N THR A 184 -13.00 2.95 6.17
CA THR A 184 -13.43 1.96 7.15
C THR A 184 -12.93 0.59 6.74
N VAL A 185 -12.24 -0.08 7.65
CA VAL A 185 -11.79 -1.47 7.48
C VAL A 185 -12.63 -2.35 8.39
N SER A 186 -13.27 -3.35 7.83
CA SER A 186 -14.03 -4.36 8.54
C SER A 186 -13.50 -5.75 8.24
N ALA A 187 -13.75 -6.69 9.15
CA ALA A 187 -13.38 -8.08 9.00
C ALA A 187 -14.38 -8.96 9.74
N ASP A 188 -14.37 -10.24 9.43
CA ASP A 188 -15.32 -11.19 10.01
C ASP A 188 -15.20 -11.23 11.54
N GLN A 189 -16.32 -11.13 12.25
CA GLN A 189 -16.41 -11.14 13.71
C GLN A 189 -15.51 -10.10 14.41
N CYS A 190 -15.17 -9.00 13.73
CA CYS A 190 -14.42 -7.89 14.29
C CYS A 190 -15.21 -6.59 14.20
N PRO A 191 -15.11 -5.70 15.19
CA PRO A 191 -15.60 -4.34 15.05
C PRO A 191 -14.93 -3.65 13.86
N ALA A 192 -15.71 -2.88 13.10
CA ALA A 192 -15.17 -2.05 12.05
C ALA A 192 -14.35 -0.89 12.64
N GLU A 193 -13.22 -0.58 12.02
CA GLU A 193 -12.32 0.48 12.44
C GLU A 193 -12.20 1.53 11.33
N THR A 194 -12.19 2.80 11.73
CA THR A 194 -12.22 3.92 10.78
C THR A 194 -11.01 4.82 10.96
N ILE A 195 -10.45 5.27 9.85
CA ILE A 195 -9.36 6.25 9.78
C ILE A 195 -9.86 7.49 9.03
N ASP A 196 -9.62 8.66 9.60
CA ASP A 196 -9.89 9.93 8.92
C ASP A 196 -8.83 10.17 7.84
N LEU A 197 -9.30 10.61 6.67
CA LEU A 197 -8.46 10.95 5.53
C LEU A 197 -8.49 12.46 5.28
N ALA A 198 -7.34 13.06 5.00
CA ALA A 198 -7.19 14.44 4.57
C ALA A 198 -6.17 14.51 3.43
N ILE A 199 -6.63 14.77 2.21
CA ILE A 199 -5.77 14.96 1.04
C ILE A 199 -5.76 16.44 0.68
N ASN A 200 -4.58 17.05 0.75
CA ASN A 200 -4.38 18.44 0.33
C ASN A 200 -4.04 18.45 -1.17
N LEU A 201 -5.00 18.86 -1.99
CA LEU A 201 -4.85 18.92 -3.43
C LEU A 201 -4.22 20.24 -3.85
N SER A 202 -3.11 20.18 -4.58
CA SER A 202 -2.45 21.33 -5.18
C SER A 202 -3.18 21.80 -6.46
N ASP A 203 -2.75 22.94 -7.01
CA ASP A 203 -3.19 23.42 -8.32
C ASP A 203 -2.38 22.85 -9.50
N ARG A 204 -1.30 22.15 -9.22
CA ARG A 204 -0.46 21.50 -10.22
C ARG A 204 -1.19 20.33 -10.88
N ILE A 205 -1.17 20.31 -12.22
CA ILE A 205 -1.73 19.19 -13.01
C ILE A 205 -0.59 18.33 -13.55
N LEU A 206 -0.66 17.04 -13.30
CA LEU A 206 0.27 16.07 -13.87
C LEU A 206 -0.23 15.57 -15.22
N GLU A 207 0.64 15.54 -16.24
CA GLU A 207 0.26 15.09 -17.60
C GLU A 207 0.00 13.57 -17.66
N ASP A 208 0.81 12.79 -16.97
CA ASP A 208 0.86 11.32 -17.06
C ASP A 208 0.31 10.60 -15.82
N LYS A 209 -0.53 11.27 -15.03
CA LYS A 209 -1.03 10.75 -13.74
C LYS A 209 0.07 10.45 -12.72
N GLY A 210 1.28 10.95 -12.95
CA GLY A 210 2.46 10.72 -12.11
C GLY A 210 3.27 9.48 -12.50
N ASP A 211 3.04 8.89 -13.67
CA ASP A 211 3.75 7.68 -14.13
C ASP A 211 5.23 7.91 -14.36
N SER A 212 5.62 9.13 -14.77
CA SER A 212 7.02 9.50 -14.98
C SER A 212 7.79 9.64 -13.68
N ASP A 213 7.10 9.86 -12.56
CA ASP A 213 7.68 9.98 -11.24
C ASP A 213 7.58 8.64 -10.48
N ILE A 214 8.58 7.78 -10.59
CA ILE A 214 8.56 6.41 -10.03
C ILE A 214 8.20 6.39 -8.54
N TYR A 215 8.66 7.39 -7.76
CA TYR A 215 8.40 7.48 -6.33
C TYR A 215 6.91 7.67 -5.97
N ARG A 216 6.08 8.11 -6.93
CA ARG A 216 4.63 8.29 -6.73
C ARG A 216 3.88 6.97 -6.69
N LEU A 217 4.47 5.89 -7.21
CA LEU A 217 3.86 4.56 -7.31
C LEU A 217 2.55 4.55 -8.13
N SER A 218 2.31 5.58 -8.93
CA SER A 218 1.07 5.76 -9.71
C SER A 218 0.82 4.61 -10.69
N ARG A 219 1.91 3.93 -11.13
CA ARG A 219 1.84 2.76 -12.01
C ARG A 219 1.15 1.54 -11.37
N LEU A 220 0.90 1.54 -10.05
CA LEU A 220 0.11 0.49 -9.41
C LEU A 220 -1.31 0.38 -9.99
N ARG A 221 -1.85 1.47 -10.55
CA ARG A 221 -3.15 1.42 -11.26
C ARG A 221 -3.15 0.46 -12.46
N TRP A 222 -1.97 0.14 -13.02
CA TRP A 222 -1.86 -0.79 -14.14
C TRP A 222 -2.19 -2.24 -13.75
N LEU A 223 -2.14 -2.58 -12.47
CA LEU A 223 -2.55 -3.90 -11.98
C LEU A 223 -4.03 -4.20 -12.27
N ASN A 224 -4.87 -3.15 -12.32
CA ASN A 224 -6.29 -3.25 -12.64
C ASN A 224 -6.62 -2.58 -13.97
N SER A 225 -5.67 -2.49 -14.90
CA SER A 225 -5.88 -1.87 -16.19
C SER A 225 -6.70 -2.78 -17.10
N GLU A 226 -7.76 -2.22 -17.66
CA GLU A 226 -8.61 -2.87 -18.67
C GLU A 226 -8.20 -2.50 -20.10
N LEU A 227 -7.10 -1.78 -20.29
CA LEU A 227 -6.64 -1.34 -21.62
C LEU A 227 -6.34 -2.52 -22.56
N ALA A 228 -5.88 -3.65 -22.03
CA ALA A 228 -5.67 -4.87 -22.81
C ALA A 228 -6.95 -5.69 -23.01
N CYS A 229 -8.04 -5.25 -22.43
CA CYS A 229 -9.34 -5.90 -22.46
C CYS A 229 -10.21 -5.42 -23.62
N ASP A 230 -9.64 -4.66 -24.55
CA ASP A 230 -10.32 -4.22 -25.77
C ASP A 230 -10.38 -5.39 -26.75
N ASN A 231 -11.61 -5.87 -27.00
CA ASN A 231 -11.90 -6.88 -28.01
C ASN A 231 -12.03 -6.28 -29.41
N SER A 232 -11.77 -4.99 -29.58
CA SER A 232 -11.73 -4.35 -30.90
C SER A 232 -10.58 -4.93 -31.73
N ILE A 233 -10.85 -5.15 -33.00
CA ILE A 233 -9.84 -5.68 -33.90
C ILE A 233 -9.04 -4.53 -34.46
N VAL A 234 -7.76 -4.50 -34.15
CA VAL A 234 -6.84 -3.45 -34.59
C VAL A 234 -6.63 -3.54 -36.11
N ARG A 235 -6.84 -2.44 -36.83
CA ARG A 235 -6.53 -2.39 -38.27
C ARG A 235 -5.04 -2.64 -38.53
N PRO A 236 -4.66 -3.42 -39.57
CA PRO A 236 -5.45 -3.90 -40.72
C PRO A 236 -6.11 -5.27 -40.51
N PHE A 237 -6.09 -5.83 -39.32
CA PHE A 237 -6.65 -7.16 -39.08
C PHE A 237 -8.19 -7.18 -39.24
N THR A 238 -8.73 -8.34 -39.60
CA THR A 238 -10.16 -8.61 -39.71
C THR A 238 -10.58 -9.65 -38.67
N PRO A 239 -11.86 -9.72 -38.31
CA PRO A 239 -12.35 -10.77 -37.42
C PRO A 239 -12.00 -12.16 -37.94
N LEU A 240 -11.62 -13.06 -37.03
CA LEU A 240 -11.45 -14.46 -37.36
C LEU A 240 -12.79 -15.05 -37.82
N LYS A 241 -12.79 -15.73 -38.97
CA LYS A 241 -13.96 -16.49 -39.48
C LYS A 241 -13.66 -17.96 -39.34
N VAL A 242 -14.62 -18.69 -38.77
CA VAL A 242 -14.52 -20.14 -38.66
C VAL A 242 -15.43 -20.76 -39.70
N ASN A 243 -14.88 -21.58 -40.59
CA ASN A 243 -15.60 -22.33 -41.59
C ASN A 243 -15.31 -23.83 -41.44
N GLY A 244 -16.16 -24.55 -40.74
CA GLY A 244 -15.94 -25.95 -40.40
C GLY A 244 -14.71 -26.12 -39.50
N LYS A 245 -13.65 -26.74 -40.02
CA LYS A 245 -12.38 -26.95 -39.32
C LYS A 245 -11.31 -25.90 -39.67
N GLU A 246 -11.62 -24.96 -40.51
CA GLU A 246 -10.70 -23.93 -40.96
C GLU A 246 -10.93 -22.61 -40.22
N ILE A 247 -9.87 -21.95 -39.83
CA ILE A 247 -9.89 -20.61 -39.25
C ILE A 247 -9.28 -19.66 -40.27
N GLN A 248 -10.03 -18.68 -40.72
CA GLN A 248 -9.62 -17.68 -41.70
C GLN A 248 -9.36 -16.34 -41.00
N CYS A 249 -8.24 -15.68 -41.33
CA CYS A 249 -7.92 -14.31 -40.93
C CYS A 249 -7.46 -13.52 -42.16
N LEU A 250 -7.59 -12.19 -42.10
CA LEU A 250 -7.20 -11.28 -43.19
C LEU A 250 -7.89 -11.58 -44.56
N GLY A 251 -9.04 -12.22 -44.51
CA GLY A 251 -9.82 -12.46 -45.72
C GLY A 251 -9.36 -13.65 -46.57
N ARG A 252 -8.52 -14.49 -46.02
CA ARG A 252 -8.10 -15.75 -46.66
C ARG A 252 -8.48 -16.93 -45.81
#